data_99d23f4d732bceccc823e0c0a34a1863
#
_entry.id   99d23f4d732bceccc823e0c0a34a1863
#
_cell.length_a   1.000
_cell.length_b   1.000
_cell.length_c   1.000
_cell.angle_alpha   90.00
_cell.angle_beta   90.00
_cell.angle_gamma   90.00
#
_symmetry.space_group_name_H-M   'P 1'
#
loop_
_entity.id
_entity.type
_entity.pdbx_description
1 polymer ?
#
loop_
_entity_poly.entity_id
_entity_poly.type
_entity_poly.pdbx_seq_one_letter_code
_entity_poly.pdbx_strand_id
1 'polypeptide(L)'
;MILRYPPLFSRFPIRGMVAGLLASTALMACSAFAQSKPVPQTAKAEETVKGTDEQLVVKAKRRNQMEVSSGGQLGALGTKRGLDVPFNIRSYSSSLILNQQSQTLGEVLENDPSVRTTYGYGNFSEMFVIRGFVLNGDDISINGLYGITPRQLVAPQLFDQVQVLNGASAFLNGAAPSGSAIGGNINLMFKHAENTPITRITGDYTSTAMGGGAIDVGHRFGRDKAFGFRLNVAGRTGQTAIDDEKRHSVALGADFDWHNDNTRISVDMNYENQGVDWGRPDVFLG
;
A
#
# COMPACT_ATOMS: atom_id res chain seq x y z
N MET A 1 -10.70 -6.55 46.88
CA MET A 1 -11.81 -5.68 46.45
C MET A 1 -11.57 -5.35 44.98
N ILE A 2 -12.12 -6.19 44.08
CA ILE A 2 -11.87 -6.15 42.61
C ILE A 2 -13.04 -5.38 42.02
N LEU A 3 -12.79 -4.14 41.60
CA LEU A 3 -13.77 -3.34 40.85
C LEU A 3 -13.88 -3.88 39.42
N ARG A 4 -14.99 -4.52 39.12
CA ARG A 4 -15.39 -4.86 37.75
C ARG A 4 -16.06 -3.61 37.14
N TYR A 5 -15.43 -3.04 36.12
CA TYR A 5 -16.09 -2.09 35.22
C TYR A 5 -16.92 -2.86 34.18
N PRO A 6 -18.17 -2.47 33.95
CA PRO A 6 -18.96 -3.06 32.87
C PRO A 6 -18.49 -2.51 31.51
N PRO A 7 -18.50 -3.32 30.43
CA PRO A 7 -18.16 -2.83 29.10
C PRO A 7 -19.33 -1.98 28.56
N LEU A 8 -19.09 -0.71 28.40
CA LEU A 8 -19.98 0.28 27.79
C LEU A 8 -19.75 0.34 26.27
N PHE A 9 -20.00 -0.75 25.56
CA PHE A 9 -20.28 -0.68 24.12
C PHE A 9 -21.27 -1.78 23.76
N SER A 10 -22.50 -1.35 23.56
CA SER A 10 -23.59 -2.19 23.07
C SER A 10 -23.26 -2.65 21.63
N ARG A 11 -23.36 -3.95 21.43
CA ARG A 11 -23.25 -4.63 20.15
C ARG A 11 -24.22 -4.02 19.13
N PHE A 12 -23.71 -3.26 18.16
CA PHE A 12 -24.46 -3.01 16.94
C PHE A 12 -24.46 -4.30 16.11
N PRO A 13 -25.62 -4.83 15.74
CA PRO A 13 -25.67 -6.04 14.92
C PRO A 13 -25.40 -5.67 13.46
N ILE A 14 -24.17 -5.83 13.01
CA ILE A 14 -23.76 -5.70 11.58
C ILE A 14 -24.33 -6.87 10.72
N ARG A 15 -25.22 -7.70 11.28
CA ARG A 15 -25.79 -8.84 10.55
C ARG A 15 -26.77 -8.49 9.43
N GLY A 16 -27.16 -7.22 9.28
CA GLY A 16 -28.17 -6.80 8.29
C GLY A 16 -27.65 -6.25 6.98
N MET A 17 -26.38 -5.84 6.90
CA MET A 17 -25.89 -5.07 5.74
C MET A 17 -25.15 -5.89 4.68
N VAL A 18 -24.77 -7.12 4.97
CA VAL A 18 -24.07 -8.00 4.00
C VAL A 18 -25.03 -8.84 3.14
N ALA A 19 -26.27 -8.98 3.55
CA ALA A 19 -27.24 -9.80 2.81
C ALA A 19 -27.86 -9.10 1.59
N GLY A 20 -27.70 -7.79 1.44
CA GLY A 20 -28.31 -7.01 0.35
C GLY A 20 -27.51 -6.95 -0.96
N LEU A 21 -26.22 -7.30 -0.95
CA LEU A 21 -25.35 -7.11 -2.12
C LEU A 21 -25.13 -8.40 -2.96
N LEU A 22 -25.64 -9.54 -2.54
CA LEU A 22 -25.46 -10.83 -3.24
C LEU A 22 -26.62 -11.26 -4.14
N ALA A 23 -27.67 -10.47 -4.27
CA ALA A 23 -28.89 -10.87 -4.99
C ALA A 23 -29.03 -10.33 -6.43
N SER A 24 -28.02 -9.67 -7.03
CA SER A 24 -28.17 -9.05 -8.37
C SER A 24 -27.15 -9.48 -9.42
N THR A 25 -26.47 -10.60 -9.28
CA THR A 25 -25.53 -11.10 -10.30
C THR A 25 -25.98 -12.39 -10.99
N ALA A 26 -27.28 -12.59 -11.18
CA ALA A 26 -27.79 -13.60 -12.07
C ALA A 26 -28.59 -12.89 -13.18
N LEU A 27 -27.97 -12.62 -14.31
CA LEU A 27 -28.45 -12.55 -15.70
C LEU A 27 -27.59 -11.57 -16.50
N MET A 28 -26.54 -12.07 -17.15
CA MET A 28 -26.14 -11.67 -18.50
C MET A 28 -25.08 -12.65 -19.00
N ALA A 29 -25.55 -13.81 -19.45
CA ALA A 29 -24.79 -14.61 -20.38
C ALA A 29 -24.96 -13.97 -21.76
N CYS A 30 -24.00 -13.15 -22.18
CA CYS A 30 -23.92 -12.68 -23.57
C CYS A 30 -22.71 -13.35 -24.21
N SER A 31 -22.98 -14.40 -24.97
CA SER A 31 -22.02 -15.06 -25.85
C SER A 31 -21.63 -14.11 -27.00
N ALA A 32 -20.47 -13.48 -26.92
CA ALA A 32 -19.87 -12.79 -28.05
C ALA A 32 -18.81 -13.68 -28.68
N PHE A 33 -19.17 -14.31 -29.78
CA PHE A 33 -18.21 -14.88 -30.72
C PHE A 33 -17.43 -13.73 -31.37
N ALA A 34 -16.19 -13.54 -30.98
CA ALA A 34 -15.30 -12.63 -31.69
C ALA A 34 -14.59 -13.40 -32.80
N GLN A 35 -15.06 -13.22 -34.04
CA GLN A 35 -14.33 -13.57 -35.25
C GLN A 35 -13.09 -12.69 -35.35
N SER A 36 -11.91 -13.28 -35.22
CA SER A 36 -10.65 -12.65 -35.57
C SER A 36 -10.55 -12.49 -37.11
N LYS A 37 -10.55 -11.27 -37.59
CA LYS A 37 -10.15 -10.94 -38.96
C LYS A 37 -8.62 -10.98 -39.05
N PRO A 38 -8.06 -11.58 -40.11
CA PRO A 38 -6.62 -11.54 -40.32
C PRO A 38 -6.17 -10.13 -40.74
N VAL A 39 -5.12 -9.65 -40.09
CA VAL A 39 -4.43 -8.41 -40.43
C VAL A 39 -3.61 -8.64 -41.67
N PRO A 40 -3.70 -7.80 -42.73
CA PRO A 40 -2.84 -7.93 -43.91
C PRO A 40 -1.40 -7.55 -43.55
N GLN A 41 -0.49 -8.42 -43.76
CA GLN A 41 0.94 -8.11 -43.83
C GLN A 41 1.20 -7.26 -45.08
N THR A 42 1.50 -6.00 -44.88
CA THR A 42 2.05 -5.16 -45.93
C THR A 42 3.55 -5.12 -45.77
N ALA A 43 4.22 -5.93 -46.55
CA ALA A 43 5.62 -5.76 -46.85
C ALA A 43 5.79 -4.49 -47.69
N LYS A 44 6.59 -3.54 -47.22
CA LYS A 44 7.16 -2.55 -48.11
C LYS A 44 8.46 -1.96 -47.57
N ALA A 45 9.47 -2.23 -48.31
CA ALA A 45 10.49 -1.37 -48.88
C ALA A 45 11.65 -0.98 -47.93
N GLU A 46 12.78 -1.56 -48.34
CA GLU A 46 14.12 -1.03 -48.04
C GLU A 46 14.20 0.43 -48.42
N GLU A 47 14.52 1.26 -47.47
CA GLU A 47 15.11 2.55 -47.72
C GLU A 47 16.48 2.59 -47.08
N THR A 48 17.47 2.61 -47.93
CA THR A 48 18.91 2.77 -47.64
C THR A 48 19.11 4.14 -47.03
N VAL A 49 19.30 4.24 -45.75
CA VAL A 49 19.74 5.48 -45.08
C VAL A 49 21.21 5.34 -44.73
N LYS A 50 21.99 6.26 -45.32
CA LYS A 50 23.41 6.53 -45.03
C LYS A 50 23.61 6.85 -43.56
N GLY A 51 24.72 6.31 -43.06
CA GLY A 51 25.13 6.37 -41.67
C GLY A 51 25.13 7.75 -40.99
N THR A 52 24.55 7.71 -39.83
CA THR A 52 24.97 8.45 -38.64
C THR A 52 24.69 7.49 -37.51
N ASP A 53 25.71 7.19 -36.70
CA ASP A 53 25.58 6.32 -35.54
C ASP A 53 24.66 6.96 -34.49
N GLU A 54 23.36 6.98 -34.73
CA GLU A 54 22.35 7.21 -33.68
C GLU A 54 22.16 5.86 -32.99
N GLN A 55 22.76 5.73 -31.82
CA GLN A 55 22.40 4.65 -30.90
C GLN A 55 20.91 4.71 -30.62
N LEU A 56 20.15 3.88 -31.30
CA LEU A 56 18.73 3.67 -31.03
C LEU A 56 18.60 2.98 -29.66
N VAL A 57 18.54 3.75 -28.60
CA VAL A 57 18.27 3.23 -27.27
C VAL A 57 16.79 2.87 -27.21
N VAL A 58 16.48 1.65 -27.59
CA VAL A 58 15.13 1.07 -27.40
C VAL A 58 14.91 0.92 -25.89
N LYS A 59 14.33 1.93 -25.26
CA LYS A 59 13.79 1.82 -23.90
C LYS A 59 12.50 1.01 -23.96
N ALA A 60 12.60 -0.30 -24.00
CA ALA A 60 11.47 -1.16 -23.71
C ALA A 60 11.13 -0.99 -22.22
N LYS A 61 10.16 -0.16 -21.89
CA LYS A 61 9.57 -0.10 -20.57
C LYS A 61 8.79 -1.40 -20.37
N ARG A 62 9.46 -2.45 -19.88
CA ARG A 62 8.74 -3.61 -19.35
C ARG A 62 7.77 -3.08 -18.32
N ARG A 63 6.47 -3.23 -18.56
CA ARG A 63 5.47 -3.11 -17.52
C ARG A 63 5.75 -4.23 -16.51
N ASN A 64 6.57 -3.94 -15.53
CA ASN A 64 6.76 -4.84 -14.41
C ASN A 64 5.49 -4.73 -13.57
N GLN A 65 4.69 -5.78 -13.54
CA GLN A 65 3.49 -5.84 -12.70
C GLN A 65 3.82 -5.77 -11.21
N MET A 66 5.07 -5.99 -10.86
CA MET A 66 5.63 -5.78 -9.53
C MET A 66 6.51 -4.53 -9.56
N GLU A 67 5.91 -3.34 -9.52
CA GLU A 67 6.65 -2.09 -9.58
C GLU A 67 7.41 -1.83 -8.28
N VAL A 68 8.63 -2.34 -8.21
CA VAL A 68 9.63 -1.91 -7.25
C VAL A 68 10.51 -0.88 -7.95
N SER A 69 10.54 0.33 -7.44
CA SER A 69 11.36 1.40 -7.97
C SER A 69 12.53 1.75 -7.04
N SER A 70 13.66 2.15 -7.63
CA SER A 70 14.75 2.76 -6.89
C SER A 70 14.53 4.27 -6.84
N GLY A 71 14.42 4.81 -5.63
CA GLY A 71 14.08 6.21 -5.36
C GLY A 71 12.80 6.37 -4.57
N GLY A 72 12.49 7.60 -4.17
CA GLY A 72 11.31 7.93 -3.39
C GLY A 72 11.39 9.32 -2.78
N GLN A 73 10.53 9.56 -1.80
CA GLN A 73 10.47 10.80 -1.04
C GLN A 73 11.59 10.84 -0.01
N LEU A 74 12.39 11.89 -0.04
CA LEU A 74 13.56 12.09 0.84
C LEU A 74 13.40 13.37 1.66
N GLY A 75 12.32 13.51 2.40
CA GLY A 75 12.05 14.66 3.26
C GLY A 75 12.29 15.99 2.53
N ALA A 76 13.16 16.82 3.06
CA ALA A 76 13.50 18.13 2.51
C ALA A 76 14.11 18.09 1.09
N LEU A 77 14.65 16.96 0.64
CA LEU A 77 15.20 16.80 -0.71
C LEU A 77 14.12 16.53 -1.76
N GLY A 78 12.86 16.32 -1.33
CA GLY A 78 11.75 15.96 -2.22
C GLY A 78 11.89 14.56 -2.82
N THR A 79 11.16 14.30 -3.89
CA THR A 79 11.21 13.00 -4.59
C THR A 79 12.43 12.93 -5.51
N LYS A 80 13.25 11.90 -5.32
CA LYS A 80 14.49 11.68 -6.10
C LYS A 80 14.53 10.25 -6.65
N ARG A 81 15.20 10.08 -7.79
CA ARG A 81 15.56 8.75 -8.29
C ARG A 81 16.73 8.20 -7.49
N GLY A 82 16.80 6.89 -7.33
CA GLY A 82 17.88 6.25 -6.57
C GLY A 82 19.28 6.53 -7.12
N LEU A 83 19.39 6.81 -8.44
CA LEU A 83 20.67 7.17 -9.07
C LEU A 83 21.11 8.62 -8.77
N ASP A 84 20.22 9.48 -8.33
CA ASP A 84 20.48 10.90 -8.08
C ASP A 84 20.86 11.18 -6.61
N VAL A 85 20.90 10.15 -5.78
CA VAL A 85 21.15 10.28 -4.34
C VAL A 85 22.12 9.20 -3.84
N PRO A 86 22.98 9.51 -2.84
CA PRO A 86 23.92 8.55 -2.27
C PRO A 86 23.27 7.61 -1.24
N PHE A 87 21.94 7.46 -1.28
CA PHE A 87 21.17 6.65 -0.35
C PHE A 87 20.53 5.48 -1.08
N ASN A 88 20.50 4.31 -0.43
CA ASN A 88 19.74 3.18 -0.94
C ASN A 88 18.29 3.32 -0.49
N ILE A 89 17.42 3.73 -1.42
CA ILE A 89 15.98 3.83 -1.21
C ILE A 89 15.25 2.96 -2.22
N ARG A 90 14.29 2.18 -1.73
CA ARG A 90 13.38 1.35 -2.54
C ARG A 90 11.94 1.70 -2.21
N SER A 91 11.11 1.77 -3.24
CA SER A 91 9.69 2.04 -3.12
C SER A 91 8.89 0.88 -3.71
N TYR A 92 7.97 0.37 -2.92
CA TYR A 92 7.04 -0.72 -3.24
C TYR A 92 5.68 -0.11 -3.52
N SER A 93 5.18 -0.24 -4.74
CA SER A 93 3.97 0.46 -5.19
C SER A 93 2.68 -0.18 -4.70
N SER A 94 1.59 0.58 -4.76
CA SER A 94 0.23 0.08 -4.52
C SER A 94 -0.16 -1.05 -5.47
N SER A 95 0.41 -1.10 -6.67
CA SER A 95 0.21 -2.22 -7.60
C SER A 95 0.82 -3.52 -7.08
N LEU A 96 2.01 -3.47 -6.47
CA LEU A 96 2.61 -4.63 -5.82
C LEU A 96 1.76 -5.10 -4.64
N ILE A 97 1.35 -4.17 -3.76
CA ILE A 97 0.50 -4.46 -2.60
C ILE A 97 -0.79 -5.18 -3.03
N LEU A 98 -1.41 -4.67 -4.09
CA LEU A 98 -2.64 -5.24 -4.65
C LEU A 98 -2.40 -6.64 -5.25
N ASN A 99 -1.34 -6.80 -6.06
CA ASN A 99 -1.05 -8.07 -6.74
C ASN A 99 -0.67 -9.18 -5.76
N GLN A 100 0.01 -8.84 -4.67
CA GLN A 100 0.35 -9.79 -3.61
C GLN A 100 -0.80 -10.01 -2.62
N GLN A 101 -1.84 -9.18 -2.66
CA GLN A 101 -2.92 -9.17 -1.68
C GLN A 101 -2.40 -9.01 -0.24
N SER A 102 -1.33 -8.23 -0.08
CA SER A 102 -0.65 -8.06 1.21
C SER A 102 -1.59 -7.57 2.29
N GLN A 103 -1.58 -8.24 3.43
CA GLN A 103 -2.45 -7.96 4.58
C GLN A 103 -1.76 -7.09 5.62
N THR A 104 -0.43 -7.17 5.68
CA THR A 104 0.43 -6.48 6.64
C THR A 104 1.58 -5.80 5.91
N LEU A 105 2.24 -4.85 6.58
CA LEU A 105 3.45 -4.24 6.05
C LEU A 105 4.59 -5.26 5.92
N GLY A 106 4.64 -6.24 6.83
CA GLY A 106 5.63 -7.31 6.78
C GLY A 106 5.58 -8.08 5.47
N GLU A 107 4.39 -8.43 4.99
CA GLU A 107 4.24 -9.12 3.70
C GLU A 107 4.73 -8.27 2.51
N VAL A 108 4.52 -6.95 2.54
CA VAL A 108 5.08 -6.05 1.52
C VAL A 108 6.60 -6.02 1.60
N LEU A 109 7.13 -5.93 2.81
CA LEU A 109 8.55 -5.76 3.07
C LEU A 109 9.38 -7.05 2.95
N GLU A 110 8.75 -8.22 2.88
CA GLU A 110 9.42 -9.48 2.50
C GLU A 110 10.09 -9.40 1.12
N ASN A 111 9.65 -8.48 0.27
CA ASN A 111 10.30 -8.19 -1.00
C ASN A 111 11.63 -7.43 -0.85
N ASP A 112 11.95 -6.89 0.33
CA ASP A 112 13.20 -6.20 0.58
C ASP A 112 14.22 -7.11 1.27
N PRO A 113 15.34 -7.45 0.62
CA PRO A 113 16.34 -8.33 1.22
C PRO A 113 17.03 -7.73 2.45
N SER A 114 16.93 -6.42 2.66
CA SER A 114 17.54 -5.71 3.79
C SER A 114 16.64 -5.63 5.02
N VAL A 115 15.35 -5.99 4.87
CA VAL A 115 14.35 -5.94 5.95
C VAL A 115 13.99 -7.34 6.42
N ARG A 116 13.78 -7.49 7.71
CA ARG A 116 13.24 -8.70 8.32
C ARG A 116 12.15 -8.32 9.29
N THR A 117 11.07 -9.08 9.32
CA THR A 117 10.02 -8.98 10.33
C THR A 117 10.42 -9.80 11.54
N THR A 118 10.32 -9.23 12.75
CA THR A 118 10.70 -9.92 14.00
C THR A 118 9.52 -10.62 14.65
N TYR A 119 8.34 -10.01 14.59
CA TYR A 119 7.12 -10.67 15.04
C TYR A 119 6.60 -11.55 13.91
N GLY A 120 6.32 -12.81 14.24
CA GLY A 120 5.77 -13.74 13.27
C GLY A 120 4.35 -13.38 12.85
N TYR A 121 3.91 -13.99 11.76
CA TYR A 121 2.52 -13.92 11.30
C TYR A 121 1.58 -14.35 12.45
N GLY A 122 0.45 -13.64 12.59
CA GLY A 122 -0.51 -13.91 13.68
C GLY A 122 -0.36 -12.96 14.88
N ASN A 123 0.59 -12.04 14.85
CA ASN A 123 0.73 -11.02 15.89
C ASN A 123 -0.19 -9.81 15.62
N PHE A 124 -0.48 -9.05 16.68
CA PHE A 124 -1.27 -7.82 16.60
C PHE A 124 -0.44 -6.56 16.29
N SER A 125 0.88 -6.69 16.26
CA SER A 125 1.81 -5.60 15.96
C SER A 125 2.95 -6.08 15.07
N GLU A 126 3.61 -5.15 14.40
CA GLU A 126 4.77 -5.41 13.57
C GLU A 126 5.99 -4.66 14.09
N MET A 127 7.11 -5.30 14.02
CA MET A 127 8.43 -4.74 14.29
C MET A 127 9.41 -5.28 13.26
N PHE A 128 10.27 -4.41 12.76
CA PHE A 128 11.19 -4.73 11.68
C PHE A 128 12.64 -4.67 12.11
N VAL A 129 13.50 -5.35 11.38
CA VAL A 129 14.95 -5.21 11.50
C VAL A 129 15.48 -4.77 10.15
N ILE A 130 16.13 -3.62 10.12
CA ILE A 130 16.77 -3.07 8.92
C ILE A 130 18.28 -3.05 9.16
N ARG A 131 19.02 -3.81 8.34
CA ARG A 131 20.49 -3.91 8.46
C ARG A 131 20.98 -4.30 9.86
N GLY A 132 20.21 -5.11 10.58
CA GLY A 132 20.55 -5.57 11.93
C GLY A 132 20.06 -4.68 13.08
N PHE A 133 19.44 -3.54 12.79
CA PHE A 133 18.87 -2.64 13.80
C PHE A 133 17.36 -2.74 13.83
N VAL A 134 16.79 -2.77 15.02
CA VAL A 134 15.35 -2.82 15.23
C VAL A 134 14.72 -1.48 14.84
N LEU A 135 13.56 -1.55 14.15
CA LEU A 135 12.65 -0.46 13.89
C LEU A 135 11.28 -0.82 14.46
N ASN A 136 10.83 -0.10 15.45
CA ASN A 136 9.50 -0.27 16.03
C ASN A 136 8.40 0.23 15.07
N GLY A 137 7.20 -0.36 15.15
CA GLY A 137 6.08 0.04 14.29
C GLY A 137 5.68 1.50 14.46
N ASP A 138 5.76 2.04 15.67
CA ASP A 138 5.49 3.44 15.99
C ASP A 138 6.59 4.44 15.53
N ASP A 139 7.76 3.93 15.14
CA ASP A 139 8.83 4.72 14.55
C ASP A 139 8.82 4.71 13.01
N ILE A 140 7.82 4.12 12.38
CA ILE A 140 7.56 4.23 10.95
C ILE A 140 7.02 5.64 10.67
N SER A 141 7.45 6.26 9.58
CA SER A 141 6.93 7.56 9.16
C SER A 141 5.78 7.42 8.17
N ILE A 142 4.85 8.37 8.21
CA ILE A 142 3.80 8.53 7.20
C ILE A 142 3.97 9.89 6.54
N ASN A 143 4.06 9.94 5.22
CA ASN A 143 4.34 11.14 4.43
C ASN A 143 5.59 11.92 4.94
N GLY A 144 6.57 11.19 5.48
CA GLY A 144 7.78 11.76 6.07
C GLY A 144 7.67 12.26 7.52
N LEU A 145 6.51 12.11 8.16
CA LEU A 145 6.26 12.52 9.53
C LEU A 145 6.29 11.33 10.48
N TYR A 146 7.01 11.44 11.58
CA TYR A 146 7.04 10.47 12.66
C TYR A 146 5.96 10.71 13.71
N GLY A 147 5.68 9.69 14.53
CA GLY A 147 4.82 9.79 15.71
C GLY A 147 3.32 9.75 15.41
N ILE A 148 2.93 9.43 14.19
CA ILE A 148 1.53 9.28 13.78
C ILE A 148 1.17 7.85 13.37
N THR A 149 2.15 6.98 13.22
CA THR A 149 1.92 5.57 12.91
C THR A 149 1.58 4.81 14.19
N PRO A 150 0.51 4.00 14.19
CA PRO A 150 0.21 3.15 15.33
C PRO A 150 1.25 2.04 15.44
N ARG A 151 1.48 1.56 16.68
CA ARG A 151 2.34 0.40 16.93
C ARG A 151 1.72 -0.90 16.42
N GLN A 152 0.41 -0.94 16.32
CA GLN A 152 -0.36 -2.07 15.84
C GLN A 152 -0.20 -2.26 14.33
N LEU A 153 -0.82 -3.33 13.83
CA LEU A 153 -0.88 -3.62 12.39
C LEU A 153 -1.44 -2.42 11.63
N VAL A 154 -0.86 -2.15 10.48
CA VAL A 154 -1.26 -1.08 9.55
C VAL A 154 -1.68 -1.71 8.23
N ALA A 155 -2.81 -1.29 7.69
CA ALA A 155 -3.35 -1.80 6.42
C ALA A 155 -2.58 -1.21 5.23
N PRO A 156 -1.77 -2.00 4.51
CA PRO A 156 -0.96 -1.48 3.40
C PRO A 156 -1.80 -0.97 2.22
N GLN A 157 -3.08 -1.36 2.13
CA GLN A 157 -4.01 -0.95 1.07
C GLN A 157 -4.29 0.56 1.05
N LEU A 158 -4.07 1.26 2.17
CA LEU A 158 -4.25 2.72 2.27
C LEU A 158 -3.13 3.52 1.58
N PHE A 159 -1.99 2.88 1.32
CA PHE A 159 -0.81 3.57 0.84
C PHE A 159 -0.59 3.38 -0.65
N ASP A 160 -0.08 4.42 -1.28
CA ASP A 160 0.39 4.39 -2.66
C ASP A 160 1.77 3.74 -2.77
N GLN A 161 2.61 3.98 -1.79
CA GLN A 161 3.95 3.42 -1.74
C GLN A 161 4.35 3.12 -0.30
N VAL A 162 5.07 2.02 -0.14
CA VAL A 162 5.87 1.69 1.05
C VAL A 162 7.33 1.87 0.67
N GLN A 163 8.02 2.79 1.32
CA GLN A 163 9.41 3.13 0.99
C GLN A 163 10.34 2.65 2.10
N VAL A 164 11.44 2.03 1.72
CA VAL A 164 12.51 1.62 2.63
C VAL A 164 13.76 2.43 2.31
N LEU A 165 14.18 3.24 3.26
CA LEU A 165 15.46 3.96 3.23
C LEU A 165 16.45 3.23 4.11
N ASN A 166 17.51 2.71 3.52
CA ASN A 166 18.56 1.99 4.21
C ASN A 166 19.65 2.93 4.71
N GLY A 167 19.95 2.86 6.01
CA GLY A 167 20.98 3.68 6.66
C GLY A 167 20.40 4.80 7.51
N ALA A 168 21.27 5.58 8.15
CA ALA A 168 20.87 6.68 9.01
C ALA A 168 20.11 7.76 8.21
N SER A 169 18.86 8.03 8.59
CA SER A 169 17.93 8.92 7.89
C SER A 169 17.51 10.15 8.70
N ALA A 170 17.99 10.27 9.94
CA ALA A 170 17.57 11.34 10.85
C ALA A 170 17.83 12.76 10.30
N PHE A 171 18.82 12.94 9.42
CA PHE A 171 19.07 14.24 8.78
C PHE A 171 18.06 14.60 7.67
N LEU A 172 17.28 13.63 7.17
CA LEU A 172 16.26 13.85 6.15
C LEU A 172 14.89 14.14 6.76
N ASN A 173 14.46 13.30 7.69
CA ASN A 173 13.10 13.27 8.22
C ASN A 173 13.04 13.57 9.74
N GLY A 174 14.19 13.91 10.36
CA GLY A 174 14.29 14.01 11.81
C GLY A 174 14.51 12.66 12.49
N ALA A 175 14.67 12.67 13.82
CA ALA A 175 14.85 11.48 14.61
C ALA A 175 13.49 10.81 14.89
N ALA A 176 13.47 9.50 14.83
CA ALA A 176 12.31 8.72 15.24
C ALA A 176 12.05 8.87 16.74
N PRO A 177 10.79 8.97 17.21
CA PRO A 177 10.44 9.25 18.60
C PRO A 177 11.02 8.28 19.61
N SER A 178 11.04 6.97 19.32
CA SER A 178 11.63 5.97 20.23
C SER A 178 13.13 5.73 19.95
N GLY A 179 13.70 6.38 18.96
CA GLY A 179 15.10 6.29 18.61
C GLY A 179 15.52 4.99 17.89
N SER A 180 14.57 4.20 17.39
CA SER A 180 14.86 2.89 16.82
C SER A 180 15.29 2.90 15.34
N ALA A 181 15.09 4.01 14.60
CA ALA A 181 15.37 4.12 13.15
C ALA A 181 16.87 4.31 12.81
N ILE A 182 17.78 3.61 13.48
CA ILE A 182 19.23 3.72 13.29
C ILE A 182 19.67 3.01 11.99
N GLY A 183 19.12 1.84 11.74
CA GLY A 183 19.48 1.02 10.56
C GLY A 183 18.84 1.48 9.27
N GLY A 184 17.76 2.25 9.38
CA GLY A 184 16.97 2.73 8.27
C GLY A 184 15.59 3.19 8.70
N ASN A 185 14.79 3.65 7.74
CA ASN A 185 13.42 4.07 7.96
C ASN A 185 12.48 3.41 6.95
N ILE A 186 11.26 3.17 7.40
CA ILE A 186 10.13 2.84 6.53
C ILE A 186 9.23 4.08 6.49
N ASN A 187 8.89 4.52 5.28
CA ASN A 187 7.98 5.65 5.05
C ASN A 187 6.78 5.20 4.24
N LEU A 188 5.60 5.45 4.77
CA LEU A 188 4.32 5.11 4.14
C LEU A 188 3.79 6.36 3.44
N MET A 189 3.50 6.27 2.16
CA MET A 189 2.94 7.38 1.39
C MET A 189 1.45 7.13 1.18
N PHE A 190 0.59 8.03 1.69
CA PHE A 190 -0.84 7.93 1.45
C PHE A 190 -1.17 8.06 -0.04
N LYS A 191 -2.29 7.47 -0.43
CA LYS A 191 -2.85 7.62 -1.76
C LYS A 191 -3.50 9.00 -1.90
N HIS A 192 -3.01 9.79 -2.83
CA HIS A 192 -3.60 11.08 -3.21
C HIS A 192 -4.29 10.99 -4.57
N ALA A 193 -5.12 11.98 -4.88
CA ALA A 193 -5.77 12.07 -6.18
C ALA A 193 -4.73 12.30 -7.29
N GLU A 194 -4.78 11.46 -8.31
CA GLU A 194 -3.94 11.58 -9.50
C GLU A 194 -4.63 12.43 -10.58
N ASN A 195 -3.85 12.90 -11.56
CA ASN A 195 -4.40 13.62 -12.70
C ASN A 195 -5.30 12.77 -13.59
N THR A 196 -5.09 11.44 -13.55
CA THR A 196 -5.95 10.47 -14.22
C THR A 196 -6.98 9.95 -13.21
N PRO A 197 -8.29 10.07 -13.48
CA PRO A 197 -9.30 9.50 -12.60
C PRO A 197 -9.11 8.00 -12.42
N ILE A 198 -9.30 7.54 -11.20
CA ILE A 198 -9.28 6.11 -10.89
C ILE A 198 -10.60 5.70 -10.25
N THR A 199 -11.13 4.57 -10.69
CA THR A 199 -12.20 3.84 -10.03
C THR A 199 -11.85 2.37 -10.13
N ARG A 200 -11.53 1.76 -8.99
CA ARG A 200 -11.14 0.37 -8.90
C ARG A 200 -11.94 -0.32 -7.81
N ILE A 201 -12.49 -1.47 -8.15
CA ILE A 201 -13.14 -2.38 -7.20
C ILE A 201 -12.36 -3.68 -7.28
N THR A 202 -11.96 -4.19 -6.13
CA THR A 202 -11.19 -5.43 -6.02
C THR A 202 -11.90 -6.37 -5.08
N GLY A 203 -12.04 -7.63 -5.46
CA GLY A 203 -12.41 -8.73 -4.57
C GLY A 203 -11.23 -9.67 -4.42
N ASP A 204 -10.99 -10.16 -3.24
CA ASP A 204 -9.92 -11.08 -2.94
C ASP A 204 -10.38 -12.25 -2.09
N TYR A 205 -9.73 -13.38 -2.27
CA TYR A 205 -9.98 -14.59 -1.53
C TYR A 205 -8.69 -15.38 -1.37
N THR A 206 -8.42 -15.84 -0.17
CA THR A 206 -7.29 -16.70 0.13
C THR A 206 -7.75 -18.11 0.50
N SER A 207 -6.89 -19.11 0.26
CA SER A 207 -7.20 -20.55 0.34
C SER A 207 -7.74 -21.03 1.69
N THR A 208 -7.53 -20.29 2.76
CA THR A 208 -7.96 -20.63 4.13
C THR A 208 -9.27 -19.97 4.53
N ALA A 209 -10.16 -19.69 3.56
CA ALA A 209 -11.48 -19.08 3.78
C ALA A 209 -11.46 -17.63 4.30
N MET A 210 -10.43 -16.85 3.95
CA MET A 210 -10.43 -15.42 4.16
C MET A 210 -10.86 -14.72 2.88
N GLY A 211 -11.91 -13.93 2.96
CA GLY A 211 -12.43 -13.13 1.85
C GLY A 211 -12.41 -11.65 2.16
N GLY A 212 -12.25 -10.84 1.12
CA GLY A 212 -12.22 -9.41 1.27
C GLY A 212 -12.53 -8.65 0.00
N GLY A 213 -12.44 -7.34 0.11
CA GLY A 213 -12.59 -6.46 -1.02
C GLY A 213 -12.11 -5.05 -0.71
N ALA A 214 -11.85 -4.31 -1.77
CA ALA A 214 -11.43 -2.92 -1.68
C ALA A 214 -12.07 -2.07 -2.77
N ILE A 215 -12.30 -0.82 -2.44
CA ILE A 215 -12.77 0.24 -3.35
C ILE A 215 -11.75 1.36 -3.30
N ASP A 216 -11.30 1.82 -4.45
CA ASP A 216 -10.35 2.90 -4.60
C ASP A 216 -10.88 3.87 -5.67
N VAL A 217 -11.31 5.06 -5.26
CA VAL A 217 -11.87 6.09 -6.12
C VAL A 217 -11.09 7.38 -5.94
N GLY A 218 -10.61 7.94 -7.04
CA GLY A 218 -9.88 9.21 -7.02
C GLY A 218 -10.21 10.06 -8.23
N HIS A 219 -10.42 11.34 -7.99
CA HIS A 219 -10.75 12.30 -9.03
C HIS A 219 -10.19 13.68 -8.70
N ARG A 220 -9.82 14.41 -9.77
CA ARG A 220 -9.48 15.83 -9.68
C ARG A 220 -10.48 16.66 -10.46
N PHE A 221 -10.82 17.82 -9.92
CA PHE A 221 -11.83 18.71 -10.47
C PHE A 221 -11.42 20.17 -10.32
N GLY A 222 -12.24 21.06 -10.88
CA GLY A 222 -11.97 22.50 -10.90
C GLY A 222 -11.05 22.91 -12.04
N ARG A 223 -10.79 24.23 -12.11
CA ARG A 223 -9.88 24.80 -13.08
C ARG A 223 -8.47 24.25 -12.81
N ASP A 224 -7.77 23.82 -13.87
CA ASP A 224 -6.42 23.25 -13.80
C ASP A 224 -6.29 22.03 -12.87
N LYS A 225 -7.42 21.34 -12.62
CA LYS A 225 -7.49 20.18 -11.69
C LYS A 225 -7.01 20.53 -10.28
N ALA A 226 -7.29 21.73 -9.84
CA ALA A 226 -6.79 22.29 -8.59
C ALA A 226 -7.26 21.52 -7.34
N PHE A 227 -8.44 20.91 -7.37
CA PHE A 227 -8.97 20.13 -6.25
C PHE A 227 -8.84 18.64 -6.52
N GLY A 228 -8.37 17.90 -5.54
CA GLY A 228 -8.26 16.46 -5.55
C GLY A 228 -9.06 15.81 -4.43
N PHE A 229 -9.63 14.64 -4.72
CA PHE A 229 -10.28 13.78 -3.76
C PHE A 229 -9.89 12.34 -4.04
N ARG A 230 -9.49 11.60 -2.98
CA ARG A 230 -9.25 10.16 -3.05
C ARG A 230 -9.94 9.47 -1.88
N LEU A 231 -10.63 8.38 -2.16
CA LEU A 231 -11.26 7.52 -1.16
C LEU A 231 -10.80 6.09 -1.37
N ASN A 232 -10.31 5.49 -0.29
CA ASN A 232 -9.94 4.09 -0.25
C ASN A 232 -10.70 3.42 0.88
N VAL A 233 -11.36 2.32 0.59
CA VAL A 233 -12.02 1.47 1.58
C VAL A 233 -11.57 0.05 1.31
N ALA A 234 -11.11 -0.64 2.34
CA ALA A 234 -10.74 -2.04 2.26
C ALA A 234 -11.31 -2.78 3.47
N GLY A 235 -11.73 -4.00 3.26
CA GLY A 235 -12.22 -4.86 4.35
C GLY A 235 -11.94 -6.31 4.03
N ARG A 236 -11.52 -7.06 5.05
CA ARG A 236 -11.23 -8.49 4.93
C ARG A 236 -11.61 -9.20 6.22
N THR A 237 -12.11 -10.42 6.10
CA THR A 237 -12.42 -11.27 7.25
C THR A 237 -12.30 -12.74 6.89
N GLY A 238 -11.89 -13.55 7.86
CA GLY A 238 -11.83 -15.00 7.69
C GLY A 238 -10.76 -15.66 8.52
N GLN A 239 -10.53 -16.93 8.22
CA GLN A 239 -9.52 -17.76 8.88
C GLN A 239 -8.17 -17.57 8.16
N THR A 240 -7.09 -17.47 8.94
CA THR A 240 -5.73 -17.38 8.41
C THR A 240 -5.17 -18.79 8.11
N ALA A 241 -3.92 -18.86 7.67
CA ALA A 241 -3.21 -20.13 7.49
C ALA A 241 -2.83 -20.83 8.83
N ILE A 242 -3.08 -20.16 9.95
CA ILE A 242 -2.86 -20.71 11.30
C ILE A 242 -4.20 -21.30 11.76
N ASP A 243 -4.16 -22.51 12.27
CA ASP A 243 -5.35 -23.20 12.80
C ASP A 243 -6.02 -22.35 13.88
N ASP A 244 -7.34 -22.24 13.80
CA ASP A 244 -8.23 -21.46 14.67
C ASP A 244 -8.02 -19.94 14.68
N GLU A 245 -6.94 -19.41 14.10
CA GLU A 245 -6.72 -17.97 14.02
C GLU A 245 -7.66 -17.33 13.00
N LYS A 246 -8.40 -16.32 13.44
CA LYS A 246 -9.24 -15.49 12.58
C LYS A 246 -8.79 -14.06 12.61
N ARG A 247 -8.85 -13.42 11.46
CA ARG A 247 -8.59 -11.99 11.32
C ARG A 247 -9.78 -11.28 10.75
N HIS A 248 -9.95 -10.05 11.20
CA HIS A 248 -10.82 -9.09 10.56
C HIS A 248 -10.10 -7.76 10.45
N SER A 249 -10.27 -7.10 9.33
CA SER A 249 -9.70 -5.78 9.10
C SER A 249 -10.69 -4.92 8.33
N VAL A 250 -10.80 -3.66 8.73
CA VAL A 250 -11.49 -2.60 7.99
C VAL A 250 -10.56 -1.41 7.98
N ALA A 251 -10.30 -0.88 6.81
CA ALA A 251 -9.46 0.29 6.62
C ALA A 251 -10.18 1.29 5.72
N LEU A 252 -10.18 2.56 6.10
CA LEU A 252 -10.73 3.65 5.35
C LEU A 252 -9.69 4.78 5.30
N GLY A 253 -9.38 5.24 4.11
CA GLY A 253 -8.53 6.40 3.86
C GLY A 253 -9.24 7.40 2.97
N ALA A 254 -9.17 8.66 3.32
CA ALA A 254 -9.68 9.76 2.50
C ALA A 254 -8.63 10.87 2.44
N ASP A 255 -8.38 11.36 1.24
CA ASP A 255 -7.54 12.52 0.97
C ASP A 255 -8.35 13.60 0.27
N PHE A 256 -8.13 14.81 0.70
CA PHE A 256 -8.60 16.02 0.05
C PHE A 256 -7.41 16.94 -0.16
N ASP A 257 -7.12 17.28 -1.40
CA ASP A 257 -6.04 18.21 -1.68
C ASP A 257 -6.50 19.35 -2.58
N TRP A 258 -5.87 20.49 -2.37
CA TRP A 258 -5.96 21.66 -3.24
C TRP A 258 -4.55 22.14 -3.57
N HIS A 259 -4.34 22.50 -4.81
CA HIS A 259 -3.08 23.09 -5.22
C HIS A 259 -3.27 24.21 -6.25
N ASN A 260 -2.30 25.10 -6.26
CA ASN A 260 -2.03 26.05 -7.31
C ASN A 260 -0.55 25.99 -7.69
N ASP A 261 -0.05 26.93 -8.49
CA ASP A 261 1.34 26.94 -8.97
C ASP A 261 2.37 26.98 -7.83
N ASN A 262 2.04 27.58 -6.69
CA ASN A 262 3.00 27.85 -5.60
C ASN A 262 2.67 27.13 -4.29
N THR A 263 1.45 26.63 -4.13
CA THR A 263 0.96 26.12 -2.84
C THR A 263 0.20 24.83 -3.04
N ARG A 264 0.44 23.85 -2.17
CA ARG A 264 -0.38 22.66 -2.05
C ARG A 264 -0.78 22.47 -0.59
N ILE A 265 -2.06 22.20 -0.38
CA ILE A 265 -2.65 21.88 0.90
C ILE A 265 -3.33 20.52 0.74
N SER A 266 -3.01 19.57 1.61
CA SER A 266 -3.67 18.27 1.67
C SER A 266 -4.11 17.95 3.09
N VAL A 267 -5.21 17.21 3.18
CA VAL A 267 -5.75 16.70 4.43
C VAL A 267 -5.98 15.20 4.24
N ASP A 268 -5.17 14.41 4.93
CA ASP A 268 -5.25 12.97 4.95
C ASP A 268 -6.00 12.52 6.21
N MET A 269 -6.99 11.67 6.03
CA MET A 269 -7.75 11.04 7.11
C MET A 269 -7.71 9.54 6.94
N ASN A 270 -7.44 8.82 8.02
CA ASN A 270 -7.50 7.36 8.01
C ASN A 270 -8.22 6.83 9.25
N TYR A 271 -8.89 5.73 9.05
CA TYR A 271 -9.50 4.93 10.10
C TYR A 271 -9.17 3.46 9.84
N GLU A 272 -8.69 2.80 10.85
CA GLU A 272 -8.42 1.37 10.80
C GLU A 272 -9.00 0.66 12.02
N ASN A 273 -9.56 -0.51 11.77
CA ASN A 273 -9.97 -1.45 12.81
C ASN A 273 -9.48 -2.83 12.39
N GLN A 274 -8.59 -3.37 13.18
CA GLN A 274 -8.01 -4.69 12.93
C GLN A 274 -8.11 -5.53 14.19
N GLY A 275 -8.47 -6.79 14.03
CA GLY A 275 -8.54 -7.76 15.11
C GLY A 275 -8.01 -9.10 14.69
N VAL A 276 -7.40 -9.77 15.66
CA VAL A 276 -6.88 -11.12 15.54
C VAL A 276 -7.47 -11.93 16.69
N ASP A 277 -8.30 -12.89 16.36
CA ASP A 277 -8.81 -13.85 17.32
C ASP A 277 -7.86 -15.05 17.37
N TRP A 278 -7.50 -15.49 18.56
CA TRP A 278 -6.52 -16.56 18.79
C TRP A 278 -5.13 -16.25 18.22
N GLY A 279 -4.76 -14.96 18.25
CA GLY A 279 -3.43 -14.51 17.88
C GLY A 279 -2.34 -15.13 18.77
N ARG A 280 -1.15 -15.24 18.24
CA ARG A 280 0.00 -15.79 18.99
C ARG A 280 0.41 -14.85 20.12
N PRO A 281 0.49 -15.30 21.37
CA PRO A 281 1.08 -14.51 22.43
C PRO A 281 2.60 -14.40 22.25
N ASP A 282 3.15 -13.22 22.49
CA ASP A 282 4.59 -13.05 22.66
C ASP A 282 4.96 -13.39 24.09
N VAL A 283 5.88 -14.33 24.26
CA VAL A 283 6.48 -14.66 25.55
C VAL A 283 7.88 -14.05 25.59
N PHE A 284 8.05 -13.02 26.39
CA PHE A 284 9.37 -12.51 26.72
C PHE A 284 9.94 -13.39 27.84
N LEU A 285 10.96 -14.17 27.50
CA LEU A 285 11.78 -14.86 28.50
C LEU A 285 12.75 -13.82 29.05
N GLY A 286 12.52 -13.36 30.28
CA GLY A 286 13.40 -12.45 31.01
C GLY A 286 14.68 -13.12 31.48
#